data_a016ee04819ef1502c14b365f5a5abfe
#
_entry.id   a016ee04819ef1502c14b365f5a5abfe
#
_cell.length_a   1.000
_cell.length_b   1.000
_cell.length_c   1.000
_cell.angle_alpha   90.00
_cell.angle_beta   90.00
_cell.angle_gamma   90.00
#
_symmetry.space_group_name_H-M   'P 1'
#
loop_
_entity.id
_entity.type
_entity.pdbx_description
1 polymer ?
#
loop_
_entity_poly.entity_id
_entity_poly.type
_entity_poly.pdbx_seq_one_letter_code
_entity_poly.pdbx_strand_id
1 'polypeptide(L)'
;MAQRTSQRGFIFAIHPTHGLLLLRAYKKKKGTHHQLPGGRVDTEELEFEDAHRRAAVRELREETGIAIEPARLTDAPVRRKNREYFLLELRDADGAGPDRDHDDAACAFTLALSGEHTGFTFERDLAKAENMIRLHSGGENAHALNVLRWSRGPGRGGRGDARELLATARGQ
;
A
#
# COMPACT_ATOMS: atom_id res chain seq x y z
N MET A 1 -7.73 6.91 -32.06
CA MET A 1 -8.01 5.93 -30.97
C MET A 1 -7.49 6.53 -29.66
N ALA A 2 -8.37 6.89 -28.72
CA ALA A 2 -7.94 7.39 -27.43
C ALA A 2 -7.20 6.27 -26.68
N GLN A 3 -5.94 6.52 -26.28
CA GLN A 3 -5.22 5.62 -25.38
C GLN A 3 -6.07 5.49 -24.10
N ARG A 4 -6.68 4.32 -23.88
CA ARG A 4 -7.29 4.00 -22.59
C ARG A 4 -6.17 4.05 -21.55
N THR A 5 -6.13 5.12 -20.78
CA THR A 5 -5.22 5.21 -19.63
C THR A 5 -5.53 4.06 -18.70
N SER A 6 -4.56 3.17 -18.46
CA SER A 6 -4.78 1.97 -17.64
C SER A 6 -5.18 2.38 -16.22
N GLN A 7 -6.33 1.91 -15.78
CA GLN A 7 -6.83 2.10 -14.42
C GLN A 7 -5.96 1.30 -13.44
N ARG A 8 -5.82 1.78 -12.19
CA ARG A 8 -4.97 1.16 -11.16
C ARG A 8 -5.56 1.30 -9.77
N GLY A 9 -5.43 0.24 -8.96
CA GLY A 9 -5.75 0.23 -7.54
C GLY A 9 -4.48 0.08 -6.69
N PHE A 10 -4.37 0.84 -5.61
CA PHE A 10 -3.25 0.80 -4.66
C PHE A 10 -3.73 0.77 -3.22
N ILE A 11 -2.90 0.24 -2.33
CA ILE A 11 -3.24 0.14 -0.90
C ILE A 11 -2.18 0.85 -0.05
N PHE A 12 -2.64 1.70 0.84
CA PHE A 12 -1.88 2.12 2.02
C PHE A 12 -2.09 1.05 3.11
N ALA A 13 -1.26 0.01 3.09
CA ALA A 13 -1.32 -1.06 4.06
C ALA A 13 -0.52 -0.66 5.31
N ILE A 14 -1.20 -0.38 6.41
CA ILE A 14 -0.59 0.15 7.63
C ILE A 14 -0.76 -0.85 8.77
N HIS A 15 0.38 -1.27 9.33
CA HIS A 15 0.40 -2.05 10.56
C HIS A 15 0.48 -1.11 11.78
N PRO A 16 -0.37 -1.30 12.82
CA PRO A 16 -0.42 -0.37 13.96
C PRO A 16 0.92 -0.21 14.69
N THR A 17 1.74 -1.25 14.70
CA THR A 17 3.04 -1.24 15.38
C THR A 17 4.19 -0.89 14.43
N HIS A 18 4.16 -1.40 13.20
CA HIS A 18 5.30 -1.32 12.28
C HIS A 18 5.25 -0.13 11.32
N GLY A 19 4.05 0.37 10.98
CA GLY A 19 3.86 1.51 10.08
C GLY A 19 3.38 1.10 8.69
N LEU A 20 3.66 1.93 7.68
CA LEU A 20 3.26 1.74 6.29
C LEU A 20 4.14 0.70 5.60
N LEU A 21 3.52 -0.32 5.01
CA LEU A 21 4.19 -1.32 4.20
C LEU A 21 4.63 -0.72 2.86
N LEU A 22 5.91 -0.88 2.56
CA LEU A 22 6.52 -0.53 1.28
C LEU A 22 7.21 -1.76 0.69
N LEU A 23 6.91 -2.08 -0.55
CA LEU A 23 7.56 -3.14 -1.30
C LEU A 23 8.80 -2.61 -1.99
N ARG A 24 9.89 -3.37 -1.96
CA ARG A 24 11.14 -3.04 -2.62
C ARG A 24 11.26 -3.86 -3.90
N ALA A 25 11.39 -3.19 -5.03
CA ALA A 25 11.59 -3.79 -6.33
C ALA A 25 12.86 -3.26 -7.00
N TYR A 26 13.37 -4.02 -7.96
CA TYR A 26 14.52 -3.62 -8.79
C TYR A 26 14.09 -3.53 -10.25
N LYS A 27 14.42 -2.42 -10.90
CA LYS A 27 14.25 -2.27 -12.35
C LYS A 27 15.58 -1.83 -12.96
N LYS A 28 16.04 -2.53 -14.00
CA LYS A 28 17.35 -2.29 -14.65
C LYS A 28 17.63 -0.81 -14.98
N LYS A 29 16.61 -0.06 -15.39
CA LYS A 29 16.73 1.38 -15.71
C LYS A 29 16.60 2.31 -14.51
N LYS A 30 15.98 1.87 -13.41
CA LYS A 30 15.62 2.71 -12.25
C LYS A 30 16.36 2.31 -10.98
N GLY A 31 17.04 1.16 -10.97
CA GLY A 31 17.63 0.61 -9.77
C GLY A 31 16.58 0.11 -8.76
N THR A 32 16.99 0.01 -7.51
CA THR A 32 16.12 -0.32 -6.38
C THR A 32 15.15 0.81 -6.10
N HIS A 33 13.88 0.50 -5.94
CA HIS A 33 12.85 1.48 -5.63
C HIS A 33 11.79 0.91 -4.68
N HIS A 34 11.09 1.80 -3.98
CA HIS A 34 10.00 1.46 -3.09
C HIS A 34 8.66 1.83 -3.72
N GLN A 35 7.65 1.00 -3.49
CA GLN A 35 6.30 1.20 -4.01
C GLN A 35 5.24 0.72 -3.03
N LEU A 36 4.01 1.24 -3.18
CA LEU A 36 2.84 0.73 -2.50
C LEU A 36 2.41 -0.59 -3.15
N PRO A 37 1.84 -1.54 -2.39
CA PRO A 37 1.13 -2.68 -2.98
C PRO A 37 0.02 -2.20 -3.90
N GLY A 38 -0.11 -2.83 -5.07
CA GLY A 38 -1.15 -2.54 -6.03
C GLY A 38 -0.66 -2.41 -7.46
N GLY A 39 -1.61 -2.44 -8.39
CA GLY A 39 -1.30 -2.50 -9.80
C GLY A 39 -2.44 -2.14 -10.72
N ARG A 40 -2.44 -2.77 -11.88
CA ARG A 40 -3.36 -2.49 -12.98
C ARG A 40 -4.68 -3.23 -12.78
N VAL A 41 -5.78 -2.56 -13.11
CA VAL A 41 -7.09 -3.20 -13.23
C VAL A 41 -7.10 -4.07 -14.48
N ASP A 42 -7.42 -5.33 -14.34
CA ASP A 42 -7.53 -6.27 -15.46
C ASP A 42 -8.84 -6.08 -16.23
N THR A 43 -8.89 -6.61 -17.46
CA THR A 43 -10.04 -6.39 -18.34
C THR A 43 -11.32 -6.97 -17.74
N GLU A 44 -11.25 -8.11 -17.09
CA GLU A 44 -12.37 -8.79 -16.44
C GLU A 44 -12.88 -8.02 -15.21
N GLU A 45 -11.98 -7.29 -14.54
CA GLU A 45 -12.33 -6.47 -13.38
C GLU A 45 -13.08 -5.20 -13.77
N LEU A 46 -12.88 -4.69 -15.01
CA LEU A 46 -13.51 -3.47 -15.50
C LEU A 46 -15.04 -3.53 -15.60
N GLU A 47 -15.62 -4.74 -15.56
CA GLU A 47 -17.06 -4.95 -15.57
C GLU A 47 -17.72 -4.66 -14.21
N PHE A 48 -16.94 -4.53 -13.14
CA PHE A 48 -17.42 -4.28 -11.80
C PHE A 48 -17.29 -2.80 -11.41
N GLU A 49 -18.26 -2.28 -10.67
CA GLU A 49 -18.21 -0.91 -10.15
C GLU A 49 -17.01 -0.68 -9.21
N ASP A 50 -16.59 -1.72 -8.49
CA ASP A 50 -15.47 -1.72 -7.56
C ASP A 50 -14.15 -2.23 -8.18
N ALA A 51 -13.98 -2.11 -9.50
CA ALA A 51 -12.83 -2.62 -10.26
C ALA A 51 -11.47 -2.27 -9.64
N HIS A 52 -11.27 -1.02 -9.21
CA HIS A 52 -10.02 -0.58 -8.59
C HIS A 52 -9.76 -1.28 -7.25
N ARG A 53 -10.81 -1.52 -6.46
CA ARG A 53 -10.74 -2.22 -5.18
C ARG A 53 -10.37 -3.69 -5.37
N ARG A 54 -10.99 -4.36 -6.35
CA ARG A 54 -10.69 -5.75 -6.71
C ARG A 54 -9.24 -5.90 -7.16
N ALA A 55 -8.79 -5.05 -8.08
CA ALA A 55 -7.41 -5.03 -8.53
C ALA A 55 -6.44 -4.82 -7.37
N ALA A 56 -6.72 -3.87 -6.46
CA ALA A 56 -5.88 -3.62 -5.31
C ALA A 56 -5.74 -4.85 -4.39
N VAL A 57 -6.84 -5.57 -4.13
CA VAL A 57 -6.83 -6.81 -3.31
C VAL A 57 -6.09 -7.94 -4.01
N ARG A 58 -6.32 -8.14 -5.31
CA ARG A 58 -5.62 -9.15 -6.10
C ARG A 58 -4.11 -8.91 -6.11
N GLU A 59 -3.69 -7.68 -6.42
CA GLU A 59 -2.27 -7.31 -6.45
C GLU A 59 -1.62 -7.45 -5.07
N LEU A 60 -2.30 -7.03 -3.98
CA LEU A 60 -1.79 -7.25 -2.63
C LEU A 60 -1.49 -8.73 -2.38
N ARG A 61 -2.42 -9.62 -2.75
CA ARG A 61 -2.22 -11.06 -2.60
C ARG A 61 -1.09 -11.59 -3.47
N GLU A 62 -1.01 -11.16 -4.73
CA GLU A 62 0.03 -11.59 -5.67
C GLU A 62 1.42 -11.11 -5.26
N GLU A 63 1.52 -9.87 -4.78
CA GLU A 63 2.79 -9.24 -4.41
C GLU A 63 3.32 -9.65 -3.03
N THR A 64 2.41 -9.96 -2.08
CA THR A 64 2.77 -10.12 -0.66
C THR A 64 2.30 -11.43 -0.01
N GLY A 65 1.41 -12.17 -0.65
CA GLY A 65 0.73 -13.32 -0.06
C GLY A 65 -0.41 -12.96 0.91
N ILE A 66 -0.61 -11.67 1.22
CA ILE A 66 -1.70 -11.23 2.11
C ILE A 66 -3.04 -11.39 1.40
N ALA A 67 -3.89 -12.26 1.94
CA ALA A 67 -5.25 -12.49 1.45
C ALA A 67 -6.27 -11.79 2.36
N ILE A 68 -7.04 -10.87 1.80
CA ILE A 68 -8.09 -10.14 2.51
C ILE A 68 -9.38 -10.12 1.68
N GLU A 69 -10.49 -9.93 2.37
CA GLU A 69 -11.76 -9.60 1.73
C GLU A 69 -11.77 -8.11 1.32
N PRO A 70 -12.33 -7.76 0.14
CA PRO A 70 -12.41 -6.37 -0.31
C PRO A 70 -13.08 -5.41 0.69
N ALA A 71 -14.01 -5.91 1.50
CA ALA A 71 -14.70 -5.14 2.54
C ALA A 71 -13.77 -4.64 3.66
N ARG A 72 -12.56 -5.19 3.80
CA ARG A 72 -11.55 -4.70 4.75
C ARG A 72 -10.89 -3.39 4.30
N LEU A 73 -10.94 -3.07 3.02
CA LEU A 73 -10.44 -1.80 2.52
C LEU A 73 -11.44 -0.70 2.88
N THR A 74 -10.96 0.40 3.42
CA THR A 74 -11.80 1.60 3.54
C THR A 74 -12.06 2.18 2.16
N ASP A 75 -13.13 2.95 2.01
CA ASP A 75 -13.40 3.69 0.78
C ASP A 75 -12.18 4.52 0.38
N ALA A 76 -11.96 4.63 -0.94
CA ALA A 76 -10.77 5.26 -1.49
C ALA A 76 -10.58 6.67 -0.90
N PRO A 77 -9.64 6.85 0.03
CA PRO A 77 -9.43 8.15 0.65
C PRO A 77 -8.82 9.15 -0.34
N VAL A 78 -8.20 8.64 -1.41
CA VAL A 78 -7.57 9.45 -2.46
C VAL A 78 -7.89 8.87 -3.83
N ARG A 79 -8.39 9.73 -4.71
CA ARG A 79 -8.59 9.43 -6.13
C ARG A 79 -7.77 10.40 -6.97
N ARG A 80 -7.01 9.88 -7.92
CA ARG A 80 -6.21 10.69 -8.83
C ARG A 80 -6.18 10.12 -10.23
N LYS A 81 -6.70 10.90 -11.20
CA LYS A 81 -6.77 10.47 -12.60
C LYS A 81 -7.43 9.08 -12.71
N ASN A 82 -6.65 8.09 -13.14
CA ASN A 82 -7.04 6.70 -13.31
C ASN A 82 -6.60 5.79 -12.15
N ARG A 83 -6.35 6.35 -10.96
CA ARG A 83 -5.86 5.63 -9.78
C ARG A 83 -6.75 5.86 -8.58
N GLU A 84 -7.00 4.79 -7.83
CA GLU A 84 -7.65 4.83 -6.53
C GLU A 84 -6.73 4.21 -5.47
N TYR A 85 -6.75 4.83 -4.29
CA TYR A 85 -5.90 4.44 -3.17
C TYR A 85 -6.78 4.13 -1.98
N PHE A 86 -6.68 2.91 -1.50
CA PHE A 86 -7.44 2.39 -0.37
C PHE A 86 -6.57 2.33 0.87
N LEU A 87 -7.18 2.41 2.05
CA LEU A 87 -6.50 2.21 3.32
C LEU A 87 -6.83 0.81 3.85
N LEU A 88 -5.81 0.08 4.27
CA LEU A 88 -5.90 -1.21 4.94
C LEU A 88 -5.19 -1.16 6.28
N GLU A 89 -5.89 -1.47 7.35
CA GLU A 89 -5.25 -1.81 8.60
C GLU A 89 -4.80 -3.27 8.58
N LEU A 90 -3.47 -3.47 8.65
CA LEU A 90 -2.87 -4.78 8.79
C LEU A 90 -2.97 -5.27 10.23
N ARG A 91 -3.13 -6.57 10.39
CA ARG A 91 -3.14 -7.28 11.68
C ARG A 91 -1.98 -8.28 11.68
N ASP A 92 -1.50 -8.66 12.85
CA ASP A 92 -0.46 -9.70 12.96
C ASP A 92 -0.84 -11.00 12.24
N ALA A 93 -2.14 -11.33 12.23
CA ALA A 93 -2.67 -12.50 11.53
C ALA A 93 -2.65 -12.41 10.00
N ASP A 94 -2.45 -11.22 9.42
CA ASP A 94 -2.37 -11.03 7.97
C ASP A 94 -0.98 -11.40 7.42
N GLY A 95 0.02 -11.48 8.30
CA GLY A 95 1.35 -11.96 7.94
C GLY A 95 1.27 -13.40 7.44
N ALA A 96 1.83 -13.64 6.25
CA ALA A 96 1.81 -14.95 5.64
C ALA A 96 2.73 -15.92 6.38
N GLY A 97 2.20 -17.05 6.74
CA GLY A 97 2.95 -18.25 6.63
C GLY A 97 3.03 -19.18 7.81
N PRO A 98 3.00 -20.47 7.51
CA PRO A 98 3.05 -21.55 8.49
C PRO A 98 4.47 -21.81 9.07
N ASP A 99 5.51 -21.14 8.62
CA ASP A 99 6.87 -21.35 9.11
C ASP A 99 7.21 -20.37 10.24
N ARG A 100 6.65 -20.66 11.43
CA ARG A 100 7.03 -20.00 12.70
C ARG A 100 8.25 -20.65 13.38
N ASP A 101 9.12 -21.29 12.63
CA ASP A 101 10.32 -21.94 13.19
C ASP A 101 11.56 -21.05 13.26
N HIS A 102 11.41 -19.73 13.21
CA HIS A 102 12.51 -18.82 13.49
C HIS A 102 12.33 -18.11 14.83
N ASP A 103 13.21 -18.48 15.76
CA ASP A 103 13.39 -17.91 17.11
C ASP A 103 13.77 -16.42 17.16
N ASP A 104 13.57 -15.66 16.08
CA ASP A 104 13.79 -14.21 16.06
C ASP A 104 12.50 -13.48 16.43
N ALA A 105 12.34 -13.27 17.73
CA ALA A 105 11.21 -12.56 18.37
C ALA A 105 11.08 -11.06 17.96
N ALA A 106 11.84 -10.56 17.00
CA ALA A 106 11.89 -9.14 16.68
C ALA A 106 11.00 -8.71 15.51
N CYS A 107 10.53 -9.60 14.64
CA CYS A 107 9.60 -9.26 13.58
C CYS A 107 8.72 -10.45 13.18
N ALA A 108 7.59 -10.59 13.86
CA ALA A 108 6.64 -11.70 13.63
C ALA A 108 5.81 -11.55 12.34
N PHE A 109 6.05 -10.51 11.53
CA PHE A 109 5.29 -10.24 10.32
C PHE A 109 6.11 -10.66 9.10
N THR A 110 5.74 -11.76 8.47
CA THR A 110 6.40 -12.29 7.26
C THR A 110 5.49 -12.15 6.04
N LEU A 111 6.09 -11.98 4.85
CA LEU A 111 5.39 -11.87 3.58
C LEU A 111 5.92 -12.92 2.59
N ALA A 112 5.00 -13.51 1.84
CA ALA A 112 5.34 -14.35 0.69
C ALA A 112 5.46 -13.46 -0.56
N LEU A 113 6.63 -12.85 -0.77
CA LEU A 113 6.86 -11.90 -1.85
C LEU A 113 6.84 -12.59 -3.23
N SER A 114 6.25 -11.91 -4.21
CA SER A 114 6.37 -12.31 -5.62
C SER A 114 7.80 -12.14 -6.12
N GLY A 115 8.14 -12.81 -7.23
CA GLY A 115 9.46 -12.68 -7.86
C GLY A 115 9.81 -11.28 -8.39
N GLU A 116 8.85 -10.37 -8.42
CA GLU A 116 9.05 -8.96 -8.82
C GLU A 116 9.65 -8.11 -7.69
N HIS A 117 9.55 -8.59 -6.44
CA HIS A 117 9.97 -7.86 -5.26
C HIS A 117 11.19 -8.50 -4.60
N THR A 118 12.16 -7.68 -4.25
CA THR A 118 13.42 -8.08 -3.61
C THR A 118 13.39 -7.97 -2.09
N GLY A 119 12.27 -7.51 -1.53
CA GLY A 119 12.06 -7.34 -0.11
C GLY A 119 10.94 -6.36 0.20
N PHE A 120 10.74 -6.11 1.47
CA PHE A 120 9.79 -5.11 1.96
C PHE A 120 10.39 -4.36 3.16
N THR A 121 9.74 -3.27 3.54
CA THR A 121 10.02 -2.53 4.76
C THR A 121 8.76 -1.91 5.30
N PHE A 122 8.71 -1.69 6.61
CA PHE A 122 7.70 -0.86 7.24
C PHE A 122 8.31 0.49 7.59
N GLU A 123 7.59 1.58 7.32
CA GLU A 123 8.02 2.93 7.68
C GLU A 123 6.91 3.63 8.48
N ARG A 124 7.25 4.09 9.69
CA ARG A 124 6.31 4.77 10.58
C ARG A 124 6.19 6.26 10.27
N ASP A 125 7.29 6.87 9.86
CA ASP A 125 7.33 8.27 9.43
C ASP A 125 6.83 8.36 7.99
N LEU A 126 5.61 8.87 7.81
CA LEU A 126 4.99 8.99 6.50
C LEU A 126 5.68 10.01 5.59
N ALA A 127 6.41 11.00 6.14
CA ALA A 127 7.22 11.91 5.33
C ALA A 127 8.42 11.19 4.73
N LYS A 128 9.04 10.31 5.53
CA LYS A 128 10.13 9.45 5.05
C LYS A 128 9.62 8.44 4.03
N ALA A 129 8.49 7.79 4.30
CA ALA A 129 7.83 6.89 3.33
C ALA A 129 7.54 7.59 2.00
N GLU A 130 6.99 8.81 2.04
CA GLU A 130 6.74 9.62 0.85
C GLU A 130 8.02 9.84 0.04
N ASN A 131 9.12 10.20 0.69
CA ASN A 131 10.42 10.39 0.03
C ASN A 131 10.94 9.08 -0.58
N MET A 132 10.82 7.95 0.12
CA MET A 132 11.24 6.64 -0.40
C MET A 132 10.48 6.26 -1.67
N ILE A 133 9.17 6.53 -1.73
CA ILE A 133 8.34 6.28 -2.90
C ILE A 133 8.70 7.27 -4.02
N ARG A 134 8.88 8.56 -3.71
CA ARG A 134 9.13 9.63 -4.66
C ARG A 134 10.40 9.44 -5.46
N LEU A 135 11.46 9.00 -4.80
CA LEU A 135 12.78 8.84 -5.42
C LEU A 135 12.75 7.89 -6.62
N HIS A 136 11.81 6.94 -6.66
CA HIS A 136 11.93 5.83 -7.59
C HIS A 136 10.67 5.47 -8.38
N SER A 137 9.45 5.74 -7.89
CA SER A 137 8.21 5.23 -8.52
C SER A 137 7.36 6.27 -9.25
N GLY A 138 7.86 7.51 -9.36
CA GLY A 138 7.10 8.63 -9.94
C GLY A 138 6.10 9.24 -8.96
N GLY A 139 5.85 10.54 -9.15
CA GLY A 139 5.20 11.40 -8.17
C GLY A 139 3.77 11.07 -7.75
N GLU A 140 3.04 10.21 -8.47
CA GLU A 140 1.61 9.99 -8.19
C GLU A 140 1.36 9.27 -6.85
N ASN A 141 2.10 8.21 -6.55
CA ASN A 141 1.93 7.48 -5.28
C ASN A 141 2.44 8.30 -4.09
N ALA A 142 3.56 9.00 -4.25
CA ALA A 142 4.07 9.92 -3.23
C ALA A 142 3.10 11.08 -2.97
N HIS A 143 2.53 11.65 -4.04
CA HIS A 143 1.53 12.69 -3.91
C HIS A 143 0.25 12.20 -3.24
N ALA A 144 -0.23 10.99 -3.56
CA ALA A 144 -1.40 10.41 -2.91
C ALA A 144 -1.18 10.22 -1.39
N LEU A 145 0.02 9.76 -0.99
CA LEU A 145 0.38 9.66 0.42
C LEU A 145 0.44 11.03 1.10
N ASN A 146 0.96 12.04 0.40
CA ASN A 146 0.97 13.42 0.88
C ASN A 146 -0.46 13.94 1.11
N VAL A 147 -1.37 13.75 0.14
CA VAL A 147 -2.78 14.14 0.28
C VAL A 147 -3.41 13.43 1.48
N LEU A 148 -3.18 12.14 1.66
CA LEU A 148 -3.70 11.38 2.79
C LEU A 148 -3.21 11.95 4.13
N ARG A 149 -1.92 12.28 4.25
CA ARG A 149 -1.33 12.92 5.45
C ARG A 149 -2.03 14.24 5.80
N TRP A 150 -2.25 15.09 4.80
CA TRP A 150 -2.84 16.42 5.01
C TRP A 150 -4.34 16.38 5.27
N SER A 151 -5.05 15.42 4.70
CA SER A 151 -6.51 15.31 4.88
C SER A 151 -6.92 14.78 6.25
N ARG A 152 -6.03 14.04 6.93
CA ARG A 152 -6.37 13.30 8.15
C ARG A 152 -5.50 13.66 9.38
N GLY A 153 -4.48 14.50 9.20
CA GLY A 153 -3.59 14.87 10.30
C GLY A 153 -4.13 16.05 11.15
N PRO A 154 -3.98 16.00 12.48
CA PRO A 154 -4.28 17.14 13.32
C PRO A 154 -3.16 18.19 13.20
N GLY A 155 -3.47 19.35 12.67
CA GLY A 155 -2.62 20.54 12.78
C GLY A 155 -1.53 20.69 11.72
N ARG A 156 -1.36 21.93 11.28
CA ARG A 156 -0.34 22.37 10.33
C ARG A 156 1.07 22.09 10.88
N GLY A 157 1.76 21.11 10.31
CA GLY A 157 3.18 20.88 10.57
C GLY A 157 3.56 19.57 11.29
N GLY A 158 2.60 18.67 11.57
CA GLY A 158 2.91 17.37 12.20
C GLY A 158 3.60 16.41 11.24
N ARG A 159 4.68 15.77 11.69
CA ARG A 159 5.19 14.53 11.10
C ARG A 159 4.12 13.48 11.34
N GLY A 160 3.28 13.18 10.30
CA GLY A 160 2.22 12.19 10.47
C GLY A 160 2.81 10.81 10.75
N ASP A 161 2.51 10.26 11.91
CA ASP A 161 2.77 8.86 12.21
C ASP A 161 1.67 8.01 11.52
N ALA A 162 2.06 6.87 10.97
CA ALA A 162 1.13 5.94 10.35
C ALA A 162 0.00 5.49 11.30
N ARG A 163 0.23 5.44 12.61
CA ARG A 163 -0.79 5.13 13.62
C ARG A 163 -1.90 6.18 13.70
N GLU A 164 -1.56 7.46 13.54
CA GLU A 164 -2.54 8.54 13.57
C GLU A 164 -3.53 8.45 12.42
N LEU A 165 -3.07 7.98 11.24
CA LEU A 165 -3.95 7.73 10.11
C LEU A 165 -4.99 6.65 10.40
N LEU A 166 -4.60 5.55 11.05
CA LEU A 166 -5.52 4.48 11.43
C LEU A 166 -6.52 4.92 12.50
N ALA A 167 -6.08 5.68 13.51
CA ALA A 167 -6.96 6.19 14.56
C ALA A 167 -8.07 7.07 13.98
N THR A 168 -7.72 7.94 13.04
CA THR A 168 -8.69 8.82 12.36
C THR A 168 -9.68 8.04 11.48
N ALA A 169 -9.23 6.95 10.86
CA ALA A 169 -10.08 6.12 10.01
C ALA A 169 -11.13 5.31 10.80
N ARG A 170 -10.85 4.97 12.06
CA ARG A 170 -11.79 4.24 12.95
C ARG A 170 -12.87 5.12 13.56
N GLY A 171 -12.70 6.43 13.55
CA GLY A 171 -13.62 7.40 14.16
C GLY A 171 -14.70 7.93 13.23
N GLN A 172 -14.79 7.43 12.01
CA GLN A 172 -15.82 7.74 11.00
C GLN A 172 -16.67 6.50 10.75
#